data_80a1940155a2fe788481bd20cc0fbfc8
#
_entry.id   80a1940155a2fe788481bd20cc0fbfc8
#
_cell.length_a   1.000
_cell.length_b   1.000
_cell.length_c   1.000
_cell.angle_alpha   90.00
_cell.angle_beta   90.00
_cell.angle_gamma   90.00
#
_symmetry.space_group_name_H-M   'P 1'
#
loop_
_entity.id
_entity.type
_entity.pdbx_description
1 polymer ?
#
loop_
_entity_poly.entity_id
_entity_poly.type
_entity_poly.pdbx_seq_one_letter_code
_entity_poly.pdbx_strand_id
1 'polypeptide(L)'
;MKRQWIVDKPSRIDDFAYQKGINKKMLKAIKMKGDILVDGIHQSVRYLLKPGEVITFVYPVEENHMLPYEYPLKIVYEDKYLLVIDKEKGMPCIPTRAHPYHTLANALTAYYQKVNLFSTIHLVNRLDKETAGLLIVAKYREIHDLMMKDLKHIYREYQAHVEGKVEQGIVDLPIYRENKDMKRIIDERGKPSRTHYQCLHYQKGISLVRFVLETGRTHQIRVHMSALGHPLIGDEIYGNQQGTFDLTSVMVAFIHPVTKRII
;
A
#
# COMPACT_ATOMS: atom_id res chain seq x y z
N MET A 1 -18.73 -0.64 -7.65
CA MET A 1 -18.87 0.32 -6.52
C MET A 1 -19.67 1.54 -6.98
N LYS A 2 -20.42 2.19 -6.06
CA LYS A 2 -21.11 3.46 -6.32
C LYS A 2 -20.70 4.49 -5.26
N ARG A 3 -20.52 5.75 -5.67
CA ARG A 3 -20.35 6.89 -4.77
C ARG A 3 -21.33 8.00 -5.14
N GLN A 4 -21.86 8.65 -4.10
CA GLN A 4 -22.87 9.69 -4.24
C GLN A 4 -22.46 10.97 -3.50
N TRP A 5 -22.86 12.10 -4.04
CA TRP A 5 -22.70 13.41 -3.41
C TRP A 5 -23.92 14.26 -3.68
N ILE A 6 -24.28 15.10 -2.72
CA ILE A 6 -25.20 16.21 -2.93
C ILE A 6 -24.38 17.38 -3.49
N VAL A 7 -24.86 17.97 -4.55
CA VAL A 7 -24.22 19.11 -5.21
C VAL A 7 -24.48 20.37 -4.38
N ASP A 8 -23.42 21.06 -4.01
CA ASP A 8 -23.47 22.31 -3.22
C ASP A 8 -23.45 23.57 -4.09
N LYS A 9 -22.80 23.51 -5.24
CA LYS A 9 -22.61 24.62 -6.19
C LYS A 9 -22.76 24.16 -7.63
N PRO A 10 -23.25 25.04 -8.52
CA PRO A 10 -23.31 24.72 -9.94
C PRO A 10 -21.93 24.40 -10.48
N SER A 11 -21.79 23.29 -11.19
CA SER A 11 -20.55 22.90 -11.87
C SER A 11 -20.85 21.88 -12.96
N ARG A 12 -19.94 21.75 -13.94
CA ARG A 12 -20.02 20.64 -14.88
C ARG A 12 -19.65 19.33 -14.17
N ILE A 13 -20.21 18.22 -14.62
CA ILE A 13 -19.92 16.91 -14.03
C ILE A 13 -18.43 16.55 -14.09
N ASP A 14 -17.72 16.88 -15.19
CA ASP A 14 -16.28 16.62 -15.29
C ASP A 14 -15.46 17.43 -14.25
N ASP A 15 -15.78 18.71 -14.06
CA ASP A 15 -15.12 19.56 -13.06
C ASP A 15 -15.42 19.07 -11.63
N PHE A 16 -16.68 18.73 -11.35
CA PHE A 16 -17.10 18.15 -10.08
C PHE A 16 -16.35 16.84 -9.79
N ALA A 17 -16.24 15.96 -10.77
CA ALA A 17 -15.50 14.70 -10.64
C ALA A 17 -14.05 14.94 -10.26
N TYR A 18 -13.37 15.89 -10.91
CA TYR A 18 -11.98 16.25 -10.58
C TYR A 18 -11.83 16.82 -9.17
N GLN A 19 -12.75 17.68 -8.73
CA GLN A 19 -12.79 18.20 -7.35
C GLN A 19 -12.97 17.08 -6.31
N LYS A 20 -13.76 16.03 -6.63
CA LYS A 20 -13.94 14.85 -5.76
C LYS A 20 -12.83 13.82 -5.90
N GLY A 21 -11.75 14.15 -6.63
CA GLY A 21 -10.55 13.32 -6.74
C GLY A 21 -10.59 12.25 -7.84
N ILE A 22 -11.66 12.18 -8.65
CA ILE A 22 -11.78 11.27 -9.78
C ILE A 22 -10.87 11.80 -10.89
N ASN A 23 -9.82 11.06 -11.24
CA ASN A 23 -8.89 11.48 -12.28
C ASN A 23 -9.45 11.24 -13.70
N LYS A 24 -8.85 11.86 -14.72
CA LYS A 24 -9.28 11.79 -16.13
C LYS A 24 -9.41 10.34 -16.64
N LYS A 25 -8.48 9.45 -16.24
CA LYS A 25 -8.49 8.04 -16.63
C LYS A 25 -9.69 7.31 -16.03
N MET A 26 -9.95 7.53 -14.75
CA MET A 26 -11.09 6.93 -14.05
C MET A 26 -12.43 7.47 -14.59
N LEU A 27 -12.56 8.79 -14.82
CA LEU A 27 -13.75 9.37 -15.40
C LEU A 27 -14.04 8.80 -16.82
N LYS A 28 -12.99 8.58 -17.63
CA LYS A 28 -13.13 7.87 -18.90
C LYS A 28 -13.64 6.44 -18.72
N ALA A 29 -13.12 5.70 -17.74
CA ALA A 29 -13.56 4.33 -17.46
C ALA A 29 -15.03 4.28 -17.00
N ILE A 30 -15.44 5.21 -16.12
CA ILE A 30 -16.83 5.35 -15.68
C ILE A 30 -17.76 5.60 -16.86
N LYS A 31 -17.41 6.50 -17.77
CA LYS A 31 -18.18 6.79 -19.00
C LYS A 31 -18.34 5.58 -19.91
N MET A 32 -17.33 4.72 -20.00
CA MET A 32 -17.31 3.62 -20.98
C MET A 32 -17.89 2.31 -20.42
N LYS A 33 -17.70 2.04 -19.14
CA LYS A 33 -17.98 0.74 -18.50
C LYS A 33 -18.73 0.86 -17.17
N GLY A 34 -19.03 2.07 -16.75
CA GLY A 34 -19.82 2.42 -15.57
C GLY A 34 -21.01 3.28 -15.96
N ASP A 35 -21.39 4.21 -15.06
CA ASP A 35 -22.46 5.16 -15.33
C ASP A 35 -22.31 6.45 -14.52
N ILE A 36 -22.96 7.52 -14.98
CA ILE A 36 -23.07 8.80 -14.27
C ILE A 36 -24.54 9.16 -14.20
N LEU A 37 -25.06 9.21 -12.97
CA LEU A 37 -26.47 9.48 -12.74
C LEU A 37 -26.62 10.78 -11.95
N VAL A 38 -27.60 11.59 -12.32
CA VAL A 38 -28.09 12.75 -11.56
C VAL A 38 -29.56 12.49 -11.23
N ASP A 39 -29.88 12.45 -9.93
CA ASP A 39 -31.20 12.05 -9.41
C ASP A 39 -31.69 10.71 -10.00
N GLY A 40 -30.75 9.77 -10.22
CA GLY A 40 -31.03 8.46 -10.78
C GLY A 40 -31.11 8.39 -12.32
N ILE A 41 -31.01 9.51 -13.03
CA ILE A 41 -31.10 9.60 -14.49
C ILE A 41 -29.68 9.72 -15.09
N HIS A 42 -29.38 8.94 -16.13
CA HIS A 42 -28.12 9.02 -16.86
C HIS A 42 -27.84 10.41 -17.41
N GLN A 43 -26.63 10.91 -17.18
CA GLN A 43 -26.18 12.21 -17.67
C GLN A 43 -24.80 12.16 -18.31
N SER A 44 -24.60 13.03 -19.30
CA SER A 44 -23.26 13.21 -19.89
C SER A 44 -22.37 14.06 -18.97
N VAL A 45 -21.06 13.92 -19.10
CA VAL A 45 -20.08 14.72 -18.33
C VAL A 45 -20.19 16.23 -18.54
N ARG A 46 -20.89 16.65 -19.60
CA ARG A 46 -21.11 18.07 -19.93
C ARG A 46 -22.34 18.67 -19.21
N TYR A 47 -23.16 17.83 -18.55
CA TYR A 47 -24.32 18.29 -17.81
C TYR A 47 -23.90 19.30 -16.74
N LEU A 48 -24.68 20.38 -16.62
CA LEU A 48 -24.49 21.41 -15.61
C LEU A 48 -25.29 21.04 -14.37
N LEU A 49 -24.61 20.59 -13.33
CA LEU A 49 -25.15 20.24 -12.04
C LEU A 49 -25.75 21.48 -11.36
N LYS A 50 -26.90 21.30 -10.67
CA LYS A 50 -27.58 22.33 -9.86
C LYS A 50 -27.45 21.99 -8.38
N PRO A 51 -27.43 22.99 -7.48
CA PRO A 51 -27.44 22.76 -6.04
C PRO A 51 -28.65 21.90 -5.64
N GLY A 52 -28.44 20.94 -4.75
CA GLY A 52 -29.45 20.01 -4.26
C GLY A 52 -29.55 18.70 -5.06
N GLU A 53 -29.09 18.65 -6.31
CA GLU A 53 -29.09 17.41 -7.09
C GLU A 53 -28.16 16.37 -6.47
N VAL A 54 -28.51 15.07 -6.60
CA VAL A 54 -27.71 13.93 -6.14
C VAL A 54 -26.97 13.32 -7.32
N ILE A 55 -25.65 13.55 -7.40
CA ILE A 55 -24.81 12.90 -8.41
C ILE A 55 -24.30 11.57 -7.92
N THR A 56 -24.40 10.53 -8.76
CA THR A 56 -23.89 9.19 -8.50
C THR A 56 -22.91 8.77 -9.60
N PHE A 57 -21.69 8.44 -9.23
CA PHE A 57 -20.75 7.77 -10.11
C PHE A 57 -20.80 6.26 -9.84
N VAL A 58 -21.12 5.49 -10.89
CA VAL A 58 -21.10 4.02 -10.88
C VAL A 58 -19.79 3.58 -11.51
N TYR A 59 -18.88 3.03 -10.69
CA TYR A 59 -17.57 2.60 -11.15
C TYR A 59 -17.66 1.27 -11.91
N PRO A 60 -16.82 1.05 -12.93
CA PRO A 60 -16.79 -0.20 -13.65
C PRO A 60 -16.44 -1.36 -12.70
N VAL A 61 -16.96 -2.54 -13.01
CA VAL A 61 -16.55 -3.79 -12.38
C VAL A 61 -15.16 -4.15 -12.91
N GLU A 62 -14.27 -4.55 -12.04
CA GLU A 62 -12.94 -5.03 -12.41
C GLU A 62 -12.96 -6.56 -12.50
N GLU A 63 -12.49 -7.09 -13.62
CA GLU A 63 -12.31 -8.52 -13.79
C GLU A 63 -10.97 -8.94 -13.20
N ASN A 64 -10.99 -9.90 -12.28
CA ASN A 64 -9.79 -10.45 -11.66
C ASN A 64 -9.52 -11.84 -12.26
N HIS A 65 -8.45 -11.96 -13.03
CA HIS A 65 -8.03 -13.22 -13.66
C HIS A 65 -6.94 -13.96 -12.86
N MET A 66 -6.61 -13.46 -11.66
CA MET A 66 -5.62 -14.11 -10.80
C MET A 66 -6.18 -15.42 -10.23
N LEU A 67 -5.38 -16.46 -10.22
CA LEU A 67 -5.77 -17.74 -9.62
C LEU A 67 -5.97 -17.58 -8.11
N PRO A 68 -7.09 -18.05 -7.56
CA PRO A 68 -7.33 -18.00 -6.12
C PRO A 68 -6.45 -19.01 -5.38
N TYR A 69 -6.08 -18.67 -4.15
CA TYR A 69 -5.37 -19.54 -3.20
C TYR A 69 -6.09 -19.52 -1.87
N GLU A 70 -6.68 -20.65 -1.49
CA GLU A 70 -7.33 -20.79 -0.18
C GLU A 70 -6.29 -20.71 0.93
N TYR A 71 -6.32 -19.60 1.67
CA TYR A 71 -5.40 -19.32 2.74
C TYR A 71 -6.08 -18.48 3.82
N PRO A 72 -5.92 -18.83 5.12
CA PRO A 72 -6.52 -18.07 6.21
C PRO A 72 -5.84 -16.70 6.38
N LEU A 73 -6.44 -15.67 5.81
CA LEU A 73 -5.95 -14.30 5.95
C LEU A 73 -6.18 -13.78 7.38
N LYS A 74 -5.13 -13.24 8.00
CA LYS A 74 -5.23 -12.55 9.29
C LYS A 74 -5.61 -11.09 9.06
N ILE A 75 -6.92 -10.84 8.99
CA ILE A 75 -7.49 -9.51 8.78
C ILE A 75 -7.56 -8.79 10.14
N VAL A 76 -6.86 -7.66 10.28
CA VAL A 76 -6.82 -6.82 11.50
C VAL A 76 -7.88 -5.73 11.47
N TYR A 77 -8.15 -5.21 10.28
CA TYR A 77 -9.20 -4.21 10.05
C TYR A 77 -9.86 -4.46 8.71
N GLU A 78 -11.15 -4.27 8.66
CA GLU A 78 -11.94 -4.34 7.42
C GLU A 78 -13.13 -3.40 7.48
N ASP A 79 -13.35 -2.70 6.38
CA ASP A 79 -14.59 -2.00 6.10
C ASP A 79 -15.02 -2.17 4.63
N LYS A 80 -15.96 -1.35 4.17
CA LYS A 80 -16.43 -1.37 2.79
C LYS A 80 -15.33 -1.09 1.75
N TYR A 81 -14.26 -0.39 2.12
CA TYR A 81 -13.28 0.22 1.22
C TYR A 81 -11.86 -0.33 1.37
N LEU A 82 -11.49 -0.76 2.56
CA LEU A 82 -10.12 -1.11 2.93
C LEU A 82 -10.06 -2.42 3.73
N LEU A 83 -8.89 -3.06 3.65
CA LEU A 83 -8.43 -4.10 4.58
C LEU A 83 -7.07 -3.69 5.14
N VAL A 84 -6.80 -4.03 6.39
CA VAL A 84 -5.44 -4.13 6.94
C VAL A 84 -5.20 -5.59 7.29
N ILE A 85 -4.12 -6.13 6.75
CA ILE A 85 -3.77 -7.55 6.90
C ILE A 85 -2.45 -7.65 7.63
N ASP A 86 -2.37 -8.57 8.58
CA ASP A 86 -1.12 -9.02 9.20
C ASP A 86 -0.56 -10.18 8.36
N LYS A 87 0.39 -9.85 7.47
CA LYS A 87 1.01 -10.80 6.55
C LYS A 87 2.04 -11.66 7.27
N GLU A 88 1.98 -12.96 7.10
CA GLU A 88 3.00 -13.86 7.60
C GLU A 88 4.34 -13.72 6.85
N LYS A 89 5.43 -14.02 7.54
CA LYS A 89 6.77 -14.18 6.96
C LYS A 89 6.77 -15.29 5.91
N GLY A 90 7.60 -15.18 4.88
CA GLY A 90 7.74 -16.18 3.83
C GLY A 90 6.70 -16.07 2.71
N MET A 91 5.64 -15.27 2.87
CA MET A 91 4.61 -15.08 1.85
C MET A 91 4.93 -13.87 0.96
N PRO A 92 5.11 -14.04 -0.37
CA PRO A 92 5.24 -12.91 -1.30
C PRO A 92 3.93 -12.13 -1.41
N CYS A 93 4.01 -10.80 -1.59
CA CYS A 93 2.81 -9.96 -1.75
C CYS A 93 2.10 -10.18 -3.09
N ILE A 94 2.85 -10.32 -4.17
CA ILE A 94 2.33 -10.46 -5.55
C ILE A 94 3.07 -11.56 -6.30
N PRO A 95 2.45 -12.16 -7.33
CA PRO A 95 3.11 -13.13 -8.19
C PRO A 95 4.36 -12.55 -8.87
N THR A 96 5.39 -13.37 -8.94
CA THR A 96 6.64 -13.10 -9.65
C THR A 96 7.04 -14.36 -10.44
N ARG A 97 8.07 -14.26 -11.29
CA ARG A 97 8.58 -15.45 -12.00
C ARG A 97 9.06 -16.55 -11.05
N ALA A 98 9.67 -16.18 -9.92
CA ALA A 98 10.14 -17.13 -8.91
C ALA A 98 9.01 -17.66 -8.00
N HIS A 99 7.93 -16.91 -7.85
CA HIS A 99 6.78 -17.24 -7.01
C HIS A 99 5.48 -16.92 -7.78
N PRO A 100 5.10 -17.73 -8.77
CA PRO A 100 3.94 -17.45 -9.62
C PRO A 100 2.60 -17.63 -8.90
N TYR A 101 2.60 -18.40 -7.81
CA TYR A 101 1.43 -18.77 -7.01
C TYR A 101 1.71 -18.62 -5.51
N HIS A 102 0.70 -18.88 -4.67
CA HIS A 102 0.79 -18.86 -3.21
C HIS A 102 1.26 -17.49 -2.66
N THR A 103 0.79 -16.41 -3.28
CA THR A 103 1.06 -15.05 -2.83
C THR A 103 -0.13 -14.47 -2.07
N LEU A 104 0.10 -13.39 -1.31
CA LEU A 104 -0.99 -12.67 -0.65
C LEU A 104 -2.08 -12.23 -1.64
N ALA A 105 -1.68 -11.82 -2.85
CA ALA A 105 -2.64 -11.42 -3.88
C ALA A 105 -3.52 -12.60 -4.34
N ASN A 106 -2.98 -13.83 -4.43
CA ASN A 106 -3.78 -15.01 -4.70
C ASN A 106 -4.75 -15.35 -3.55
N ALA A 107 -4.28 -15.20 -2.29
CA ALA A 107 -5.12 -15.40 -1.11
C ALA A 107 -6.26 -14.37 -1.02
N LEU A 108 -5.95 -13.10 -1.31
CA LEU A 108 -6.96 -12.04 -1.42
C LEU A 108 -7.97 -12.30 -2.53
N THR A 109 -7.54 -12.91 -3.64
CA THR A 109 -8.46 -13.29 -4.73
C THR A 109 -9.47 -14.32 -4.26
N ALA A 110 -9.05 -15.38 -3.55
CA ALA A 110 -9.96 -16.35 -2.95
C ALA A 110 -10.91 -15.68 -1.94
N TYR A 111 -10.37 -14.80 -1.09
CA TYR A 111 -11.18 -14.04 -0.14
C TYR A 111 -12.24 -13.18 -0.83
N TYR A 112 -11.87 -12.43 -1.89
CA TYR A 112 -12.80 -11.59 -2.64
C TYR A 112 -13.92 -12.41 -3.30
N GLN A 113 -13.61 -13.59 -3.84
CA GLN A 113 -14.61 -14.51 -4.38
C GLN A 113 -15.60 -14.94 -3.28
N LYS A 114 -15.10 -15.33 -2.11
CA LYS A 114 -15.92 -15.74 -0.96
C LYS A 114 -16.89 -14.67 -0.49
N VAL A 115 -16.48 -13.39 -0.52
CA VAL A 115 -17.32 -12.25 -0.08
C VAL A 115 -18.05 -11.57 -1.23
N ASN A 116 -18.06 -12.15 -2.43
CA ASN A 116 -18.67 -11.60 -3.65
C ASN A 116 -18.20 -10.18 -4.00
N LEU A 117 -16.91 -9.91 -3.81
CA LEU A 117 -16.28 -8.65 -4.17
C LEU A 117 -15.64 -8.75 -5.56
N PHE A 118 -16.24 -8.11 -6.55
CA PHE A 118 -15.74 -8.06 -7.93
C PHE A 118 -14.73 -6.93 -8.09
N SER A 119 -13.47 -7.21 -7.81
CA SER A 119 -12.35 -6.25 -7.92
C SER A 119 -11.03 -6.97 -8.12
N THR A 120 -10.06 -6.27 -8.68
CA THR A 120 -8.66 -6.73 -8.69
C THR A 120 -7.97 -6.40 -7.35
N ILE A 121 -6.74 -6.91 -7.17
CA ILE A 121 -6.01 -6.71 -5.91
C ILE A 121 -5.19 -5.41 -5.96
N HIS A 122 -5.48 -4.50 -5.04
CA HIS A 122 -4.84 -3.18 -4.95
C HIS A 122 -4.11 -3.02 -3.62
N LEU A 123 -2.83 -3.41 -3.58
CA LEU A 123 -1.98 -3.22 -2.41
C LEU A 123 -1.52 -1.76 -2.33
N VAL A 124 -1.83 -1.06 -1.24
CA VAL A 124 -1.40 0.34 -1.01
C VAL A 124 0.09 0.40 -0.68
N ASN A 125 0.57 -0.54 0.13
CA ASN A 125 2.00 -0.77 0.38
C ASN A 125 2.33 -2.25 0.19
N ARG A 126 3.61 -2.57 0.14
CA ARG A 126 4.08 -3.95 0.02
C ARG A 126 5.13 -4.22 1.06
N LEU A 127 5.17 -5.46 1.52
CA LEU A 127 6.22 -6.02 2.33
C LEU A 127 7.04 -6.99 1.48
N ASP A 128 8.31 -7.11 1.77
CA ASP A 128 9.14 -8.15 1.16
C ASP A 128 8.66 -9.54 1.61
N LYS A 129 9.05 -10.59 0.91
CA LYS A 129 8.63 -11.96 1.21
C LYS A 129 8.91 -12.33 2.68
N GLU A 130 10.10 -12.03 3.16
CA GLU A 130 10.55 -12.36 4.52
C GLU A 130 10.10 -11.34 5.58
N THR A 131 9.55 -10.20 5.19
CA THR A 131 8.99 -9.20 6.11
C THR A 131 7.57 -9.58 6.50
N ALA A 132 7.31 -9.67 7.81
CA ALA A 132 5.98 -9.89 8.37
C ALA A 132 5.23 -8.59 8.68
N GLY A 133 3.96 -8.69 9.08
CA GLY A 133 3.20 -7.62 9.70
C GLY A 133 2.24 -6.88 8.79
N LEU A 134 1.90 -5.66 9.19
CA LEU A 134 0.74 -4.92 8.70
C LEU A 134 0.95 -4.33 7.31
N LEU A 135 -0.02 -4.57 6.43
CA LEU A 135 -0.11 -3.93 5.12
C LEU A 135 -1.56 -3.54 4.79
N ILE A 136 -1.71 -2.52 3.97
CA ILE A 136 -3.00 -1.92 3.62
C ILE A 136 -3.39 -2.38 2.21
N VAL A 137 -4.63 -2.84 2.06
CA VAL A 137 -5.23 -3.24 0.79
C VAL A 137 -6.45 -2.37 0.52
N ALA A 138 -6.51 -1.75 -0.62
CA ALA A 138 -7.71 -1.07 -1.09
C ALA A 138 -8.61 -2.06 -1.84
N LYS A 139 -9.88 -2.13 -1.48
CA LYS A 139 -10.85 -3.04 -2.12
C LYS A 139 -11.24 -2.60 -3.53
N TYR A 140 -10.96 -1.35 -3.90
CA TYR A 140 -11.30 -0.78 -5.20
C TYR A 140 -10.17 0.11 -5.69
N ARG A 141 -10.00 0.17 -7.01
CA ARG A 141 -8.97 0.99 -7.67
C ARG A 141 -9.04 2.46 -7.29
N GLU A 142 -10.24 3.03 -7.20
CA GLU A 142 -10.40 4.43 -6.79
C GLU A 142 -9.87 4.68 -5.39
N ILE A 143 -10.15 3.76 -4.46
CA ILE A 143 -9.67 3.87 -3.08
C ILE A 143 -8.14 3.78 -3.06
N HIS A 144 -7.57 2.87 -3.85
CA HIS A 144 -6.13 2.80 -4.03
C HIS A 144 -5.56 4.10 -4.59
N ASP A 145 -6.16 4.67 -5.65
CA ASP A 145 -5.70 5.92 -6.25
C ASP A 145 -5.76 7.10 -5.24
N LEU A 146 -6.78 7.14 -4.38
CA LEU A 146 -6.87 8.14 -3.29
C LEU A 146 -5.77 7.94 -2.25
N MET A 147 -5.54 6.71 -1.80
CA MET A 147 -4.47 6.38 -0.84
C MET A 147 -3.08 6.68 -1.40
N MET A 148 -2.85 6.39 -2.70
CA MET A 148 -1.56 6.66 -3.35
C MET A 148 -1.24 8.15 -3.51
N LYS A 149 -2.25 9.02 -3.63
CA LYS A 149 -2.04 10.48 -3.62
C LYS A 149 -1.53 10.97 -2.26
N ASP A 150 -1.89 10.29 -1.19
CA ASP A 150 -1.57 10.66 0.19
C ASP A 150 -0.58 9.70 0.86
N LEU A 151 0.13 8.91 0.07
CA LEU A 151 1.03 7.84 0.54
C LEU A 151 2.09 8.33 1.54
N LYS A 152 2.56 9.57 1.40
CA LYS A 152 3.54 10.19 2.32
C LYS A 152 2.99 10.43 3.73
N HIS A 153 1.67 10.52 3.89
CA HIS A 153 1.01 10.70 5.17
C HIS A 153 0.52 9.37 5.80
N ILE A 154 0.79 8.25 5.15
CA ILE A 154 0.59 6.93 5.76
C ILE A 154 1.76 6.66 6.68
N TYR A 155 1.50 6.66 7.99
CA TYR A 155 2.48 6.27 8.99
C TYR A 155 2.75 4.77 8.89
N ARG A 156 4.03 4.40 8.87
CA ARG A 156 4.49 3.02 8.76
C ARG A 156 5.66 2.81 9.69
N GLU A 157 5.43 2.01 10.70
CA GLU A 157 6.45 1.67 11.69
C GLU A 157 6.84 0.19 11.58
N TYR A 158 8.12 -0.04 11.69
CA TYR A 158 8.71 -1.38 11.64
C TYR A 158 9.61 -1.58 12.84
N GLN A 159 9.83 -2.84 13.20
CA GLN A 159 10.82 -3.23 14.19
C GLN A 159 11.67 -4.38 13.64
N ALA A 160 12.94 -4.40 14.00
CA ALA A 160 13.85 -5.49 13.72
C ALA A 160 15.06 -5.43 14.66
N HIS A 161 15.73 -6.55 14.81
CA HIS A 161 17.05 -6.60 15.43
C HIS A 161 18.15 -6.30 14.41
N VAL A 162 19.12 -5.47 14.81
CA VAL A 162 20.30 -5.12 14.01
C VAL A 162 21.59 -5.41 14.77
N GLU A 163 22.67 -5.60 14.06
CA GLU A 163 24.00 -5.82 14.63
C GLU A 163 24.57 -4.53 15.24
N GLY A 164 25.25 -4.67 16.36
CA GLY A 164 25.93 -3.59 17.04
C GLY A 164 25.01 -2.67 17.85
N LYS A 165 25.62 -1.63 18.42
CA LYS A 165 24.93 -0.60 19.19
C LYS A 165 24.56 0.55 18.23
N VAL A 166 23.27 0.82 18.12
CA VAL A 166 22.76 2.01 17.42
C VAL A 166 22.04 2.92 18.43
N GLU A 167 21.92 4.20 18.12
CA GLU A 167 21.17 5.16 18.95
C GLU A 167 19.88 5.56 18.24
N GLN A 168 19.82 6.76 17.73
CA GLN A 168 18.72 7.26 16.89
C GLN A 168 19.30 8.10 15.76
N GLY A 169 18.58 8.19 14.65
CA GLY A 169 19.01 9.00 13.52
C GLY A 169 18.07 8.91 12.34
N ILE A 170 18.54 9.49 11.25
CA ILE A 170 17.86 9.51 9.96
C ILE A 170 18.86 9.05 8.90
N VAL A 171 18.47 8.08 8.09
CA VAL A 171 19.18 7.74 6.86
C VAL A 171 18.43 8.35 5.69
N ASP A 172 19.07 9.28 5.00
CA ASP A 172 18.54 9.96 3.81
C ASP A 172 19.50 9.68 2.63
N LEU A 173 19.48 8.44 2.15
CA LEU A 173 20.36 7.96 1.10
C LEU A 173 19.55 7.35 -0.05
N PRO A 174 19.85 7.70 -1.31
CA PRO A 174 19.11 7.20 -2.46
C PRO A 174 19.40 5.72 -2.71
N ILE A 175 18.36 4.98 -3.05
CA ILE A 175 18.42 3.53 -3.30
C ILE A 175 18.30 3.25 -4.80
N TYR A 176 19.29 2.58 -5.34
CA TYR A 176 19.39 2.20 -6.75
C TYR A 176 19.23 0.69 -6.94
N ARG A 177 18.68 0.33 -8.10
CA ARG A 177 18.65 -1.04 -8.58
C ARG A 177 19.68 -1.20 -9.69
N GLU A 178 20.78 -1.86 -9.40
CA GLU A 178 21.75 -2.21 -10.42
C GLU A 178 21.26 -3.43 -11.22
N ASN A 179 21.22 -3.31 -12.53
CA ASN A 179 20.75 -4.35 -13.44
C ASN A 179 19.39 -4.98 -13.06
N LYS A 180 19.25 -6.29 -13.32
CA LYS A 180 18.05 -7.07 -12.95
C LYS A 180 18.17 -7.74 -11.58
N ASP A 181 19.20 -7.43 -10.81
CA ASP A 181 19.47 -8.08 -9.53
C ASP A 181 18.42 -7.75 -8.48
N MET A 182 18.24 -8.68 -7.54
CA MET A 182 17.37 -8.48 -6.39
C MET A 182 17.97 -7.49 -5.40
N LYS A 183 19.30 -7.45 -5.28
CA LYS A 183 20.03 -6.56 -4.38
C LYS A 183 19.84 -5.09 -4.78
N ARG A 184 19.73 -4.25 -3.77
CA ARG A 184 19.70 -2.79 -3.90
C ARG A 184 20.97 -2.23 -3.31
N ILE A 185 21.42 -1.08 -3.80
CA ILE A 185 22.63 -0.41 -3.32
C ILE A 185 22.32 1.07 -3.05
N ILE A 186 23.15 1.71 -2.23
CA ILE A 186 23.18 3.16 -2.10
C ILE A 186 23.97 3.72 -3.29
N ASP A 187 23.33 4.59 -4.06
CA ASP A 187 23.93 5.19 -5.25
C ASP A 187 23.14 6.47 -5.61
N GLU A 188 23.83 7.54 -6.00
CA GLU A 188 23.22 8.84 -6.36
C GLU A 188 22.21 8.75 -7.52
N ARG A 189 22.35 7.77 -8.39
CA ARG A 189 21.38 7.47 -9.47
C ARG A 189 20.06 6.89 -8.94
N GLY A 190 20.02 6.58 -7.65
CA GLY A 190 18.88 5.94 -6.97
C GLY A 190 17.70 6.88 -6.75
N LYS A 191 16.63 6.28 -6.25
CA LYS A 191 15.44 7.04 -5.84
C LYS A 191 15.63 7.56 -4.41
N PRO A 192 15.28 8.83 -4.11
CA PRO A 192 15.29 9.36 -2.76
C PRO A 192 14.59 8.42 -1.77
N SER A 193 15.23 8.17 -0.64
CA SER A 193 14.75 7.20 0.35
C SER A 193 15.13 7.69 1.73
N ARG A 194 14.14 7.79 2.64
CA ARG A 194 14.36 8.30 3.99
C ARG A 194 13.77 7.37 5.03
N THR A 195 14.61 6.99 6.01
CA THR A 195 14.29 6.09 7.11
C THR A 195 14.71 6.75 8.43
N HIS A 196 13.76 6.93 9.34
CA HIS A 196 14.07 7.28 10.73
C HIS A 196 14.28 5.98 11.50
N TYR A 197 15.24 5.98 12.41
CA TYR A 197 15.50 4.85 13.29
C TYR A 197 15.77 5.28 14.72
N GLN A 198 15.40 4.44 15.68
CA GLN A 198 15.58 4.64 17.11
C GLN A 198 15.80 3.31 17.80
N CYS A 199 16.88 3.19 18.56
CA CYS A 199 17.10 2.03 19.41
C CYS A 199 16.06 1.99 20.53
N LEU A 200 15.38 0.88 20.66
CA LEU A 200 14.44 0.60 21.75
C LEU A 200 15.15 -0.14 22.90
N HIS A 201 16.04 -1.05 22.55
CA HIS A 201 16.78 -1.86 23.52
C HIS A 201 18.11 -2.32 22.91
N TYR A 202 19.17 -2.33 23.72
CA TYR A 202 20.46 -2.86 23.33
C TYR A 202 20.94 -3.90 24.34
N GLN A 203 21.33 -5.07 23.84
CA GLN A 203 21.88 -6.13 24.66
C GLN A 203 22.83 -7.03 23.85
N LYS A 204 24.01 -7.36 24.42
CA LYS A 204 24.96 -8.35 23.88
C LYS A 204 25.32 -8.15 22.39
N GLY A 205 25.57 -6.91 21.98
CA GLY A 205 25.96 -6.60 20.61
C GLY A 205 24.80 -6.53 19.61
N ILE A 206 23.55 -6.59 20.06
CA ILE A 206 22.35 -6.53 19.23
C ILE A 206 21.44 -5.40 19.73
N SER A 207 20.94 -4.57 18.81
CA SER A 207 19.93 -3.54 19.10
C SER A 207 18.58 -3.93 18.52
N LEU A 208 17.51 -3.87 19.32
CA LEU A 208 16.14 -3.81 18.82
C LEU A 208 15.86 -2.38 18.38
N VAL A 209 15.51 -2.18 17.13
CA VAL A 209 15.36 -0.87 16.52
C VAL A 209 13.97 -0.69 15.96
N ARG A 210 13.40 0.48 16.24
CA ARG A 210 12.18 1.00 15.63
C ARG A 210 12.54 1.81 14.41
N PHE A 211 11.82 1.60 13.32
CA PHE A 211 11.98 2.32 12.04
C PHE A 211 10.67 2.99 11.65
N VAL A 212 10.73 4.25 11.19
CA VAL A 212 9.60 4.96 10.60
C VAL A 212 9.98 5.38 9.18
N LEU A 213 9.13 5.03 8.21
CA LEU A 213 9.41 5.24 6.79
C LEU A 213 8.64 6.42 6.21
N GLU A 214 9.34 7.44 5.67
CA GLU A 214 8.74 8.46 4.80
C GLU A 214 8.56 7.95 3.37
N THR A 215 9.44 7.08 2.91
CA THR A 215 9.42 6.45 1.58
C THR A 215 9.28 4.93 1.71
N GLY A 216 8.95 4.23 0.61
CA GLY A 216 8.81 2.77 0.60
C GLY A 216 9.51 2.15 -0.60
N ARG A 217 10.86 2.07 -0.56
CA ARG A 217 11.65 1.40 -1.59
C ARG A 217 11.87 -0.06 -1.23
N THR A 218 12.06 -0.89 -2.24
CA THR A 218 12.39 -2.31 -2.04
C THR A 218 13.64 -2.42 -1.18
N HIS A 219 13.58 -3.24 -0.13
CA HIS A 219 14.65 -3.49 0.84
C HIS A 219 15.16 -2.23 1.59
N GLN A 220 14.37 -1.15 1.67
CA GLN A 220 14.85 0.15 2.15
C GLN A 220 15.54 0.08 3.52
N ILE A 221 14.88 -0.44 4.54
CA ILE A 221 15.46 -0.58 5.90
C ILE A 221 16.73 -1.41 5.85
N ARG A 222 16.71 -2.53 5.13
CA ARG A 222 17.80 -3.49 5.01
C ARG A 222 19.05 -2.85 4.41
N VAL A 223 18.88 -2.11 3.28
CA VAL A 223 19.97 -1.40 2.60
C VAL A 223 20.53 -0.28 3.48
N HIS A 224 19.65 0.53 4.07
CA HIS A 224 20.04 1.66 4.90
C HIS A 224 20.83 1.22 6.12
N MET A 225 20.35 0.21 6.85
CA MET A 225 21.05 -0.26 8.04
C MET A 225 22.38 -0.97 7.72
N SER A 226 22.42 -1.71 6.62
CA SER A 226 23.68 -2.28 6.13
C SER A 226 24.70 -1.20 5.75
N ALA A 227 24.25 -0.11 5.10
CA ALA A 227 25.13 1.02 4.75
C ALA A 227 25.68 1.76 5.98
N LEU A 228 24.97 1.74 7.10
CA LEU A 228 25.45 2.27 8.38
C LEU A 228 26.38 1.30 9.13
N GLY A 229 26.64 0.09 8.62
CA GLY A 229 27.40 -0.95 9.30
C GLY A 229 26.64 -1.73 10.38
N HIS A 230 25.30 -1.59 10.39
CA HIS A 230 24.40 -2.27 11.33
C HIS A 230 23.35 -3.10 10.59
N PRO A 231 23.73 -4.14 9.83
CA PRO A 231 22.77 -4.94 9.07
C PRO A 231 21.76 -5.62 10.00
N LEU A 232 20.59 -5.95 9.45
CA LEU A 232 19.59 -6.71 10.19
C LEU A 232 20.08 -8.13 10.49
N ILE A 233 19.76 -8.60 11.67
CA ILE A 233 20.08 -9.98 12.07
C ILE A 233 19.40 -10.97 11.10
N GLY A 234 20.12 -11.99 10.65
CA GLY A 234 19.62 -13.03 9.74
C GLY A 234 19.33 -12.55 8.32
N ASP A 235 19.81 -11.37 7.94
CA ASP A 235 19.61 -10.87 6.56
C ASP A 235 20.56 -11.58 5.59
N GLU A 236 19.98 -12.42 4.71
CA GLU A 236 20.73 -13.22 3.73
C GLU A 236 21.35 -12.40 2.58
N ILE A 237 20.89 -11.16 2.36
CA ILE A 237 21.32 -10.33 1.22
C ILE A 237 22.28 -9.24 1.66
N TYR A 238 22.07 -8.66 2.84
CA TYR A 238 22.78 -7.47 3.31
C TYR A 238 23.53 -7.66 4.62
N GLY A 239 23.34 -8.80 5.31
CA GLY A 239 23.95 -9.14 6.60
C GLY A 239 24.89 -10.33 6.52
N ASN A 240 25.21 -10.89 7.68
CA ASN A 240 26.09 -12.04 7.85
C ASN A 240 25.36 -13.40 7.88
N GLN A 241 24.04 -13.41 7.65
CA GLN A 241 23.17 -14.60 7.64
C GLN A 241 23.06 -15.33 9.00
N GLN A 242 23.58 -14.76 10.08
CA GLN A 242 23.48 -15.36 11.41
C GLN A 242 22.19 -14.92 12.12
N GLY A 243 21.54 -15.88 12.76
CA GLY A 243 20.29 -15.63 13.49
C GLY A 243 19.04 -15.68 12.60
N THR A 244 17.94 -15.19 13.15
CA THR A 244 16.64 -15.20 12.48
C THR A 244 16.25 -13.80 12.02
N PHE A 245 15.98 -13.64 10.74
CA PHE A 245 15.45 -12.40 10.19
C PHE A 245 14.04 -12.12 10.74
N ASP A 246 13.82 -10.94 11.32
CA ASP A 246 12.59 -10.62 12.05
C ASP A 246 11.96 -9.26 11.72
N LEU A 247 12.34 -8.64 10.60
CA LEU A 247 11.75 -7.37 10.20
C LEU A 247 10.23 -7.47 10.11
N THR A 248 9.54 -6.68 10.92
CA THR A 248 8.09 -6.71 11.04
C THR A 248 7.49 -5.31 10.96
N SER A 249 6.45 -5.13 10.14
CA SER A 249 5.61 -3.93 10.12
C SER A 249 4.64 -3.99 11.29
N VAL A 250 4.93 -3.23 12.35
CA VAL A 250 4.21 -3.30 13.64
C VAL A 250 3.05 -2.32 13.74
N MET A 251 3.09 -1.22 12.97
CA MET A 251 2.03 -0.22 12.98
C MET A 251 1.88 0.42 11.60
N VAL A 252 0.64 0.60 11.19
CA VAL A 252 0.22 1.46 10.10
C VAL A 252 -0.88 2.39 10.60
N ALA A 253 -0.81 3.68 10.29
CA ALA A 253 -1.88 4.62 10.59
C ALA A 253 -2.07 5.58 9.42
N PHE A 254 -3.32 5.90 9.12
CA PHE A 254 -3.66 6.76 7.97
C PHE A 254 -5.03 7.40 8.14
N ILE A 255 -5.25 8.49 7.40
CA ILE A 255 -6.59 9.08 7.29
C ILE A 255 -7.39 8.28 6.26
N HIS A 256 -8.52 7.72 6.69
CA HIS A 256 -9.39 6.96 5.81
C HIS A 256 -9.88 7.83 4.63
N PRO A 257 -9.68 7.41 3.36
CA PRO A 257 -9.88 8.28 2.18
C PRO A 257 -11.33 8.74 2.00
N VAL A 258 -12.30 8.00 2.57
CA VAL A 258 -13.75 8.31 2.43
C VAL A 258 -14.30 8.93 3.71
N THR A 259 -14.11 8.27 4.86
CA THR A 259 -14.73 8.70 6.14
C THR A 259 -13.94 9.79 6.86
N LYS A 260 -12.69 10.04 6.46
CA LYS A 260 -11.75 11.00 7.06
C LYS A 260 -11.38 10.71 8.53
N ARG A 261 -11.73 9.55 9.05
CA ARG A 261 -11.29 9.08 10.39
C ARG A 261 -9.86 8.57 10.32
N ILE A 262 -9.15 8.66 11.43
CA ILE A 262 -7.84 8.00 11.61
C ILE A 262 -8.09 6.51 11.86
N ILE A 263 -7.37 5.69 11.15
CA ILE A 263 -7.35 4.23 11.29
C ILE A 263 -5.94 3.85 11.73
#